data_805e7ebcbc374b816ab983cb98083472
#
_entry.id   805e7ebcbc374b816ab983cb98083472
#
_cell.length_a   1.000
_cell.length_b   1.000
_cell.length_c   1.000
_cell.angle_alpha   90.00
_cell.angle_beta   90.00
_cell.angle_gamma   90.00
#
_symmetry.space_group_name_H-M   'P 1'
#
loop_
_entity.id
_entity.type
_entity.pdbx_description
1 polymer ?
#
loop_
_entity_poly.entity_id
_entity_poly.type
_entity_poly.pdbx_seq_one_letter_code
_entity_poly.pdbx_strand_id
1 'polypeptide(L)'
;GGAGFPSAVKLSVKPESIHSLILNGAECEPYITADDMLMRERAEEVIHGAQILLHIIGAKRCLIGVEDNKPEAIEALNSALKKLNEEHHIDVVTIPTKYPSGGEKQLIKILTGEEVPSGGIPASLGIVCQNVGTAAAIYRAVEFGEPLISRITTLTGDGVKNPGNFEVLIGTPVNHLLNLAGYQPQKRERVIMGGPMMGFALPHTDLPVIKTTNCLLTPTEKELPTNDFAMACIRCGMCAEACPAELLPQQLYWFSKGQEFDKAEQHNLFDCIECGACSYVCPSHIPLVQYYRFAKGAIREEREAHAKSEKARLRYEERLARKEREDAEKEERRKARAAAAEAAQKEKKAAAADSTAAPGVSGNSAGSAGNEELEKLQKKLDAAQTAKVKTQEKLDAVRADD
;
A
#
# COMPACT_ATOMS: atom_id res chain seq x y z
N GLY A 1 -0.58 8.28 16.21
CA GLY A 1 -0.08 7.98 15.16
C GLY A 1 -0.63 7.70 13.78
N GLY A 2 -1.93 7.74 13.49
CA GLY A 2 -2.50 7.52 12.17
C GLY A 2 -2.42 6.08 11.64
N ALA A 3 -2.98 5.84 10.45
CA ALA A 3 -3.14 4.51 9.84
C ALA A 3 -1.88 3.94 9.17
N GLY A 4 -0.74 4.60 9.28
CA GLY A 4 0.52 4.12 8.70
C GLY A 4 0.66 4.30 7.19
N PHE A 5 -0.25 4.99 6.54
CA PHE A 5 -0.13 5.30 5.11
C PHE A 5 1.08 6.22 4.85
N PRO A 6 1.89 5.98 3.80
CA PRO A 6 3.09 6.77 3.52
C PRO A 6 2.76 8.25 3.26
N SER A 7 3.28 9.16 4.09
CA SER A 7 3.03 10.61 3.95
C SER A 7 3.52 11.15 2.62
N ALA A 8 4.65 10.67 2.10
CA ALA A 8 5.16 11.08 0.79
C ALA A 8 4.15 10.84 -0.35
N VAL A 9 3.45 9.70 -0.34
CA VAL A 9 2.41 9.41 -1.33
C VAL A 9 1.20 10.32 -1.13
N LYS A 10 0.79 10.53 0.13
CA LYS A 10 -0.37 11.37 0.46
C LYS A 10 -0.14 12.85 0.12
N LEU A 11 1.10 13.32 0.21
CA LEU A 11 1.51 14.69 -0.11
C LEU A 11 1.90 14.90 -1.57
N SER A 12 2.01 13.83 -2.37
CA SER A 12 2.28 13.91 -3.82
C SER A 12 1.03 14.29 -4.61
N VAL A 13 0.29 15.27 -4.15
CA VAL A 13 -0.88 15.86 -4.80
C VAL A 13 -0.48 17.09 -5.60
N LYS A 14 -1.29 17.49 -6.58
CA LYS A 14 -1.08 18.76 -7.29
C LYS A 14 -1.47 19.90 -6.33
N PRO A 15 -0.56 20.82 -5.99
CA PRO A 15 -0.84 21.89 -5.00
C PRO A 15 -2.09 22.72 -5.33
N GLU A 16 -2.31 22.99 -6.62
CA GLU A 16 -3.46 23.79 -7.10
C GLU A 16 -4.82 23.11 -6.85
N SER A 17 -4.83 21.79 -6.59
CA SER A 17 -6.06 21.03 -6.35
C SER A 17 -6.46 20.93 -4.89
N ILE A 18 -5.61 21.36 -3.97
CA ILE A 18 -5.83 21.24 -2.53
C ILE A 18 -6.06 22.62 -1.91
N HIS A 19 -7.18 22.80 -1.23
CA HIS A 19 -7.53 24.05 -0.58
C HIS A 19 -7.46 23.98 0.95
N SER A 20 -7.56 22.78 1.54
CA SER A 20 -7.59 22.62 3.00
C SER A 20 -6.75 21.44 3.48
N LEU A 21 -6.06 21.67 4.59
CA LEU A 21 -5.44 20.64 5.41
C LEU A 21 -6.34 20.35 6.61
N ILE A 22 -6.53 19.08 6.95
CA ILE A 22 -7.16 18.67 8.20
C ILE A 22 -6.11 17.92 9.03
N LEU A 23 -5.88 18.39 10.25
CA LEU A 23 -5.14 17.63 11.24
C LEU A 23 -6.10 16.91 12.17
N ASN A 24 -5.96 15.59 12.20
CA ASN A 24 -6.78 14.71 13.01
C ASN A 24 -6.17 14.59 14.41
N GLY A 25 -6.75 15.27 15.39
CA GLY A 25 -6.50 15.18 16.82
C GLY A 25 -7.69 14.58 17.60
N ALA A 26 -8.63 13.94 16.91
CA ALA A 26 -9.87 13.44 17.50
C ALA A 26 -9.69 12.16 18.32
N GLU A 27 -8.64 11.48 18.39
CA GLU A 27 -8.33 10.29 19.23
C GLU A 27 -9.54 9.67 19.95
N CYS A 28 -10.56 9.27 19.17
CA CYS A 28 -11.86 8.83 19.67
C CYS A 28 -11.88 7.38 20.21
N GLU A 29 -10.84 6.62 20.03
CA GLU A 29 -10.73 5.24 20.53
C GLU A 29 -10.60 5.26 22.06
N PRO A 30 -11.44 4.53 22.81
CA PRO A 30 -11.34 4.50 24.27
C PRO A 30 -9.96 4.05 24.76
N TYR A 31 -9.55 4.52 25.94
CA TYR A 31 -8.28 4.25 26.61
C TYR A 31 -7.04 4.89 25.98
N ILE A 32 -7.09 5.37 24.77
CA ILE A 32 -5.92 5.97 24.09
C ILE A 32 -5.83 7.45 24.42
N THR A 33 -4.65 7.94 24.81
CA THR A 33 -4.37 9.33 25.15
C THR A 33 -3.01 9.80 24.59
N ALA A 34 -2.46 9.09 23.61
CA ALA A 34 -1.16 9.38 23.03
C ALA A 34 -1.15 10.71 22.25
N ASP A 35 -2.18 10.96 21.44
CA ASP A 35 -2.30 12.20 20.66
C ASP A 35 -2.76 13.38 21.54
N ASP A 36 -3.61 13.13 22.56
CA ASP A 36 -3.96 14.12 23.59
C ASP A 36 -2.71 14.64 24.31
N MET A 37 -1.89 13.74 24.83
CA MET A 37 -0.65 14.11 25.51
C MET A 37 0.32 14.83 24.58
N LEU A 38 0.44 14.40 23.33
CA LEU A 38 1.27 15.10 22.33
C LEU A 38 0.80 16.54 22.13
N MET A 39 -0.50 16.75 21.98
CA MET A 39 -1.06 18.09 21.77
C MET A 39 -0.88 19.00 22.99
N ARG A 40 -0.95 18.45 24.20
CA ARG A 40 -0.71 19.20 25.45
C ARG A 40 0.75 19.60 25.59
N GLU A 41 1.67 18.63 25.44
CA GLU A 41 3.10 18.81 25.76
C GLU A 41 3.90 19.43 24.60
N ARG A 42 3.45 19.23 23.36
CA ARG A 42 4.20 19.59 22.14
C ARG A 42 3.32 20.32 21.12
N ALA A 43 2.43 21.21 21.61
CA ALA A 43 1.51 21.97 20.75
C ALA A 43 2.24 22.75 19.64
N GLU A 44 3.37 23.39 19.97
CA GLU A 44 4.17 24.16 19.00
C GLU A 44 4.73 23.28 17.87
N GLU A 45 5.18 22.05 18.18
CA GLU A 45 5.64 21.10 17.14
C GLU A 45 4.50 20.72 16.18
N VAL A 46 3.29 20.57 16.70
CA VAL A 46 2.10 20.26 15.87
C VAL A 46 1.79 21.44 14.94
N ILE A 47 1.82 22.68 15.44
CA ILE A 47 1.54 23.90 14.65
C ILE A 47 2.62 24.12 13.59
N HIS A 48 3.90 24.01 13.93
CA HIS A 48 4.98 24.10 12.95
C HIS A 48 4.88 23.00 11.88
N GLY A 49 4.49 21.77 12.28
CA GLY A 49 4.22 20.70 11.34
C GLY A 49 3.04 21.02 10.40
N ALA A 50 2.00 21.69 10.91
CA ALA A 50 0.88 22.16 10.08
C ALA A 50 1.34 23.22 9.05
N GLN A 51 2.17 24.17 9.45
CA GLN A 51 2.75 25.19 8.55
C GLN A 51 3.55 24.55 7.41
N ILE A 52 4.43 23.59 7.74
CA ILE A 52 5.21 22.84 6.73
C ILE A 52 4.29 22.10 5.77
N LEU A 53 3.27 21.43 6.30
CA LEU A 53 2.29 20.70 5.48
C LEU A 53 1.49 21.63 4.56
N LEU A 54 1.01 22.78 5.08
CA LEU A 54 0.34 23.81 4.28
C LEU A 54 1.21 24.28 3.12
N HIS A 55 2.50 24.54 3.40
CA HIS A 55 3.46 24.94 2.38
C HIS A 55 3.65 23.86 1.30
N ILE A 56 3.82 22.59 1.70
CA ILE A 56 4.05 21.46 0.78
C ILE A 56 2.86 21.27 -0.17
N ILE A 57 1.63 21.31 0.35
CA ILE A 57 0.41 21.05 -0.43
C ILE A 57 -0.18 22.28 -1.08
N GLY A 58 0.35 23.48 -0.77
CA GLY A 58 -0.16 24.77 -1.29
C GLY A 58 -1.54 25.15 -0.76
N ALA A 59 -2.02 24.55 0.33
CA ALA A 59 -3.31 24.88 0.93
C ALA A 59 -3.21 26.16 1.78
N LYS A 60 -4.34 26.87 1.87
CA LYS A 60 -4.42 28.16 2.58
C LYS A 60 -4.94 28.06 4.01
N ARG A 61 -5.58 26.96 4.35
CA ARG A 61 -6.27 26.78 5.64
C ARG A 61 -5.99 25.40 6.20
N CYS A 62 -5.78 25.35 7.52
CA CYS A 62 -5.70 24.12 8.30
C CYS A 62 -6.80 24.09 9.36
N LEU A 63 -7.50 22.96 9.48
CA LEU A 63 -8.44 22.71 10.57
C LEU A 63 -7.88 21.59 11.43
N ILE A 64 -7.71 21.84 12.73
CA ILE A 64 -7.30 20.82 13.70
C ILE A 64 -8.56 20.37 14.45
N GLY A 65 -9.05 19.17 14.16
CA GLY A 65 -10.22 18.60 14.86
C GLY A 65 -9.80 17.97 16.17
N VAL A 66 -10.33 18.46 17.29
CA VAL A 66 -10.07 17.94 18.65
C VAL A 66 -11.38 17.74 19.38
N GLU A 67 -11.54 16.61 20.09
CA GLU A 67 -12.77 16.31 20.82
C GLU A 67 -12.92 17.19 22.07
N ASP A 68 -14.17 17.50 22.44
CA ASP A 68 -14.55 18.36 23.58
C ASP A 68 -14.13 17.81 24.96
N ASN A 69 -13.80 16.52 25.04
CA ASN A 69 -13.24 15.89 26.24
C ASN A 69 -11.73 16.14 26.44
N LYS A 70 -11.08 16.96 25.59
CA LYS A 70 -9.65 17.28 25.63
C LYS A 70 -9.40 18.79 25.79
N PRO A 71 -9.95 19.42 26.85
CA PRO A 71 -9.89 20.89 27.01
C PRO A 71 -8.45 21.40 27.12
N GLU A 72 -7.55 20.68 27.78
CA GLU A 72 -6.16 21.07 27.97
C GLU A 72 -5.37 21.04 26.65
N ALA A 73 -5.63 20.08 25.78
CA ALA A 73 -5.04 20.03 24.43
C ALA A 73 -5.53 21.20 23.57
N ILE A 74 -6.84 21.52 23.64
CA ILE A 74 -7.44 22.67 22.94
C ILE A 74 -6.78 23.97 23.41
N GLU A 75 -6.62 24.16 24.74
CA GLU A 75 -5.98 25.33 25.31
C GLU A 75 -4.50 25.46 24.91
N ALA A 76 -3.76 24.34 24.95
CA ALA A 76 -2.35 24.32 24.56
C ALA A 76 -2.16 24.68 23.07
N LEU A 77 -2.97 24.12 22.19
CA LEU A 77 -2.92 24.44 20.76
C LEU A 77 -3.29 25.90 20.49
N ASN A 78 -4.35 26.43 21.10
CA ASN A 78 -4.74 27.83 20.95
C ASN A 78 -3.67 28.79 21.50
N SER A 79 -3.01 28.42 22.60
CA SER A 79 -1.89 29.20 23.16
C SER A 79 -0.68 29.21 22.22
N ALA A 80 -0.38 28.07 21.61
CA ALA A 80 0.68 27.96 20.60
C ALA A 80 0.38 28.78 19.34
N LEU A 81 -0.86 28.77 18.86
CA LEU A 81 -1.31 29.58 17.72
C LEU A 81 -1.09 31.09 17.98
N LYS A 82 -1.51 31.60 19.14
CA LYS A 82 -1.30 32.97 19.53
C LYS A 82 0.17 33.32 19.60
N LYS A 83 1.00 32.50 20.22
CA LYS A 83 2.43 32.68 20.34
C LYS A 83 3.13 32.76 18.98
N LEU A 84 2.69 31.96 18.02
CA LEU A 84 3.26 31.86 16.68
C LEU A 84 2.59 32.79 15.66
N ASN A 85 1.54 33.54 16.06
CA ASN A 85 0.74 34.43 15.20
C ASN A 85 0.13 33.75 13.97
N GLU A 86 -0.37 32.50 14.15
CA GLU A 86 -0.91 31.65 13.08
C GLU A 86 -2.45 31.50 13.10
N GLU A 87 -3.15 32.28 13.90
CA GLU A 87 -4.60 32.24 14.07
C GLU A 87 -5.39 32.54 12.78
N HIS A 88 -4.74 33.08 11.75
CA HIS A 88 -5.38 33.41 10.48
C HIS A 88 -5.38 32.25 9.46
N HIS A 89 -4.54 31.24 9.69
CA HIS A 89 -4.37 30.13 8.76
C HIS A 89 -4.73 28.76 9.36
N ILE A 90 -4.69 28.66 10.68
CA ILE A 90 -4.90 27.41 11.41
C ILE A 90 -5.98 27.61 12.47
N ASP A 91 -7.03 26.83 12.41
CA ASP A 91 -8.15 26.85 13.37
C ASP A 91 -8.17 25.56 14.18
N VAL A 92 -8.31 25.66 15.49
CA VAL A 92 -8.66 24.52 16.36
C VAL A 92 -10.17 24.42 16.45
N VAL A 93 -10.72 23.32 15.92
CA VAL A 93 -12.17 23.10 15.91
C VAL A 93 -12.51 22.02 16.93
N THR A 94 -13.30 22.40 17.94
CA THR A 94 -13.82 21.49 18.94
C THR A 94 -14.98 20.67 18.34
N ILE A 95 -14.88 19.37 18.40
CA ILE A 95 -15.90 18.44 17.92
C ILE A 95 -16.47 17.61 19.07
N PRO A 96 -17.73 17.14 19.00
CA PRO A 96 -18.31 16.29 20.03
C PRO A 96 -17.55 14.96 20.16
N THR A 97 -17.33 14.53 21.40
CA THR A 97 -16.80 13.19 21.71
C THR A 97 -17.80 12.13 21.29
N LYS A 98 -17.60 11.53 20.14
CA LYS A 98 -18.44 10.46 19.60
C LYS A 98 -17.64 9.49 18.77
N TYR A 99 -17.57 8.25 19.21
CA TYR A 99 -16.90 7.21 18.41
C TYR A 99 -17.72 6.87 17.15
N PRO A 100 -17.12 6.76 15.94
CA PRO A 100 -15.71 6.96 15.57
C PRO A 100 -15.45 8.30 14.84
N SER A 101 -15.60 9.44 15.48
CA SER A 101 -15.31 10.79 14.92
C SER A 101 -13.90 10.91 14.32
N GLY A 102 -12.92 10.15 14.86
CA GLY A 102 -11.53 10.11 14.39
C GLY A 102 -11.31 9.36 13.08
N GLY A 103 -12.33 8.75 12.49
CA GLY A 103 -12.23 8.20 11.12
C GLY A 103 -12.01 9.34 10.11
N GLU A 104 -11.08 9.16 9.15
CA GLU A 104 -10.72 10.23 8.20
C GLU A 104 -11.93 10.81 7.46
N LYS A 105 -12.79 9.95 6.88
CA LYS A 105 -14.01 10.40 6.16
C LYS A 105 -15.05 11.03 7.10
N GLN A 106 -15.20 10.50 8.30
CA GLN A 106 -16.12 11.02 9.31
C GLN A 106 -15.67 12.40 9.81
N LEU A 107 -14.38 12.56 10.10
CA LEU A 107 -13.82 13.83 10.53
C LEU A 107 -13.97 14.92 9.46
N ILE A 108 -13.72 14.58 8.19
CA ILE A 108 -13.92 15.51 7.07
C ILE A 108 -15.37 16.00 7.05
N LYS A 109 -16.35 15.08 7.11
CA LYS A 109 -17.78 15.43 7.14
C LYS A 109 -18.13 16.32 8.34
N ILE A 110 -17.58 16.02 9.52
CA ILE A 110 -17.83 16.83 10.73
C ILE A 110 -17.29 18.25 10.60
N LEU A 111 -16.07 18.40 10.05
CA LEU A 111 -15.40 19.71 9.98
C LEU A 111 -15.83 20.57 8.79
N THR A 112 -16.20 19.95 7.67
CA THR A 112 -16.49 20.66 6.42
C THR A 112 -17.93 20.55 5.94
N GLY A 113 -18.69 19.57 6.43
CA GLY A 113 -20.01 19.21 5.93
C GLY A 113 -19.98 18.40 4.64
N GLU A 114 -18.81 18.17 4.02
CA GLU A 114 -18.66 17.45 2.76
C GLU A 114 -18.38 15.96 2.99
N GLU A 115 -18.96 15.11 2.16
CA GLU A 115 -18.72 13.66 2.21
C GLU A 115 -17.76 13.21 1.13
N VAL A 116 -16.75 12.44 1.53
CA VAL A 116 -15.86 11.76 0.57
C VAL A 116 -16.66 10.66 -0.13
N PRO A 117 -16.79 10.71 -1.47
CA PRO A 117 -17.59 9.73 -2.21
C PRO A 117 -17.13 8.28 -2.00
N SER A 118 -18.04 7.32 -2.24
CA SER A 118 -17.68 5.90 -2.26
C SER A 118 -16.56 5.63 -3.27
N GLY A 119 -15.54 4.88 -2.85
CA GLY A 119 -14.33 4.64 -3.65
C GLY A 119 -13.43 5.86 -3.85
N GLY A 120 -13.85 7.06 -3.40
CA GLY A 120 -13.06 8.30 -3.50
C GLY A 120 -12.06 8.46 -2.36
N ILE A 121 -11.13 9.40 -2.57
CA ILE A 121 -10.13 9.81 -1.58
C ILE A 121 -10.35 11.29 -1.20
N PRO A 122 -9.90 11.75 -0.02
CA PRO A 122 -10.07 13.15 0.41
C PRO A 122 -9.55 14.18 -0.58
N ALA A 123 -8.48 13.86 -1.30
CA ALA A 123 -7.90 14.75 -2.32
C ALA A 123 -8.86 15.08 -3.47
N SER A 124 -9.89 14.24 -3.73
CA SER A 124 -10.93 14.53 -4.73
C SER A 124 -11.85 15.70 -4.31
N LEU A 125 -11.92 15.98 -3.01
CA LEU A 125 -12.58 17.15 -2.44
C LEU A 125 -11.62 18.33 -2.21
N GLY A 126 -10.38 18.25 -2.66
CA GLY A 126 -9.38 19.27 -2.39
C GLY A 126 -8.89 19.29 -0.94
N ILE A 127 -8.98 18.18 -0.22
CA ILE A 127 -8.64 18.06 1.20
C ILE A 127 -7.52 17.04 1.38
N VAL A 128 -6.54 17.38 2.23
CA VAL A 128 -5.56 16.41 2.75
C VAL A 128 -5.77 16.29 4.26
N CYS A 129 -5.85 15.05 4.75
CA CYS A 129 -5.98 14.78 6.18
C CYS A 129 -4.71 14.09 6.70
N GLN A 130 -4.16 14.57 7.82
CA GLN A 130 -3.00 13.97 8.51
C GLN A 130 -3.29 13.87 10.01
N ASN A 131 -2.61 12.94 10.69
CA ASN A 131 -2.68 12.85 12.15
C ASN A 131 -1.74 13.89 12.81
N VAL A 132 -2.11 14.41 13.98
CA VAL A 132 -1.28 15.39 14.73
C VAL A 132 0.13 14.89 15.03
N GLY A 133 0.29 13.61 15.38
CA GLY A 133 1.62 13.02 15.59
C GLY A 133 2.45 12.91 14.32
N THR A 134 1.82 12.85 13.16
CA THR A 134 2.54 12.93 11.87
C THR A 134 3.00 14.35 11.59
N ALA A 135 2.19 15.37 11.90
CA ALA A 135 2.58 16.78 11.78
C ALA A 135 3.80 17.10 12.64
N ALA A 136 3.77 16.74 13.92
CA ALA A 136 4.92 16.92 14.82
C ALA A 136 6.18 16.20 14.32
N ALA A 137 6.05 14.96 13.81
CA ALA A 137 7.18 14.22 13.26
C ALA A 137 7.73 14.85 11.97
N ILE A 138 6.90 15.45 11.13
CA ILE A 138 7.34 16.19 9.94
C ILE A 138 8.13 17.44 10.34
N TYR A 139 7.67 18.21 11.34
CA TYR A 139 8.43 19.34 11.88
C TYR A 139 9.81 18.92 12.34
N ARG A 140 9.92 17.86 13.16
CA ARG A 140 11.20 17.35 13.65
C ARG A 140 12.12 16.89 12.52
N ALA A 141 11.55 16.25 11.51
CA ALA A 141 12.33 15.79 10.35
C ALA A 141 12.88 16.94 9.50
N VAL A 142 12.10 18.00 9.30
CA VAL A 142 12.49 19.13 8.44
C VAL A 142 13.42 20.09 9.19
N GLU A 143 13.10 20.45 10.44
CA GLU A 143 13.85 21.43 11.20
C GLU A 143 15.14 20.87 11.81
N PHE A 144 15.08 19.64 12.35
CA PHE A 144 16.22 19.05 13.08
C PHE A 144 16.88 17.88 12.34
N GLY A 145 16.33 17.42 11.21
CA GLY A 145 16.82 16.24 10.50
C GLY A 145 16.60 14.94 11.26
N GLU A 146 15.68 14.91 12.23
CA GLU A 146 15.39 13.74 13.07
C GLU A 146 14.52 12.73 12.31
N PRO A 147 14.99 11.51 12.07
CA PRO A 147 14.15 10.47 11.49
C PRO A 147 13.07 10.00 12.48
N LEU A 148 11.97 9.45 11.96
CA LEU A 148 10.91 8.89 12.79
C LEU A 148 11.36 7.57 13.43
N ILE A 149 11.95 7.64 14.61
CA ILE A 149 12.47 6.50 15.38
C ILE A 149 11.72 6.24 16.70
N SER A 150 10.83 7.15 17.11
CA SER A 150 10.04 7.00 18.32
C SER A 150 8.56 7.30 18.10
N ARG A 151 7.72 6.83 19.02
CA ARG A 151 6.27 7.10 19.06
C ARG A 151 5.82 7.27 20.50
N ILE A 152 4.84 8.16 20.72
CA ILE A 152 4.10 8.17 21.98
C ILE A 152 3.13 7.00 21.94
N THR A 153 3.17 6.18 22.96
CA THR A 153 2.35 4.98 23.12
C THR A 153 1.70 4.98 24.50
N THR A 154 0.40 4.82 24.54
CA THR A 154 -0.37 4.67 25.78
C THR A 154 -0.25 3.23 26.29
N LEU A 155 0.13 3.06 27.55
CA LEU A 155 0.06 1.78 28.26
C LEU A 155 -1.06 1.89 29.29
N THR A 156 -2.08 1.03 29.21
CA THR A 156 -3.28 1.19 30.01
C THR A 156 -4.03 -0.13 30.23
N GLY A 157 -5.10 -0.08 31.00
CA GLY A 157 -5.90 -1.23 31.44
C GLY A 157 -5.58 -1.63 32.87
N ASP A 158 -6.52 -2.31 33.53
CA ASP A 158 -6.39 -2.76 34.91
C ASP A 158 -5.27 -3.80 35.12
N GLY A 159 -4.68 -4.34 34.03
CA GLY A 159 -3.57 -5.28 34.08
C GLY A 159 -2.21 -4.63 34.33
N VAL A 160 -2.06 -3.32 34.24
CA VAL A 160 -0.82 -2.58 34.55
C VAL A 160 -0.98 -1.75 35.82
N LYS A 161 0.10 -1.65 36.61
CA LYS A 161 0.11 -0.83 37.84
C LYS A 161 0.30 0.65 37.58
N ASN A 162 1.11 0.98 36.58
CA ASN A 162 1.53 2.34 36.28
C ASN A 162 1.11 2.67 34.82
N PRO A 163 -0.19 2.94 34.60
CA PRO A 163 -0.64 3.37 33.27
C PRO A 163 -0.08 4.76 32.93
N GLY A 164 0.12 5.02 31.65
CA GLY A 164 0.62 6.34 31.21
C GLY A 164 1.00 6.35 29.74
N ASN A 165 1.48 7.50 29.29
CA ASN A 165 1.99 7.69 27.94
C ASN A 165 3.52 7.70 27.97
N PHE A 166 4.12 6.93 27.08
CA PHE A 166 5.57 6.76 27.00
C PHE A 166 6.05 7.10 25.59
N GLU A 167 7.15 7.83 25.50
CA GLU A 167 7.86 7.94 24.22
C GLU A 167 8.72 6.68 24.03
N VAL A 168 8.35 5.88 23.06
CA VAL A 168 8.91 4.53 22.84
C VAL A 168 9.65 4.48 21.52
N LEU A 169 10.86 3.95 21.51
CA LEU A 169 11.62 3.68 20.29
C LEU A 169 10.91 2.57 19.47
N ILE A 170 10.81 2.78 18.16
CA ILE A 170 10.32 1.77 17.24
C ILE A 170 11.27 0.56 17.28
N GLY A 171 10.72 -0.64 17.41
CA GLY A 171 11.49 -1.87 17.60
C GLY A 171 11.61 -2.32 19.05
N THR A 172 11.22 -1.48 20.03
CA THR A 172 11.19 -1.91 21.44
C THR A 172 10.22 -3.08 21.63
N PRO A 173 10.63 -4.19 22.27
CA PRO A 173 9.74 -5.32 22.54
C PRO A 173 8.58 -4.91 23.45
N VAL A 174 7.38 -5.37 23.14
CA VAL A 174 6.16 -5.10 23.94
C VAL A 174 6.33 -5.59 25.39
N ASN A 175 6.93 -6.76 25.61
CA ASN A 175 7.17 -7.30 26.95
C ASN A 175 8.03 -6.35 27.82
N HIS A 176 9.00 -5.63 27.22
CA HIS A 176 9.80 -4.64 27.95
C HIS A 176 8.93 -3.51 28.49
N LEU A 177 8.03 -2.98 27.66
CA LEU A 177 7.11 -1.90 28.05
C LEU A 177 6.11 -2.37 29.11
N LEU A 178 5.58 -3.56 28.96
CA LEU A 178 4.68 -4.17 29.95
C LEU A 178 5.35 -4.33 31.30
N ASN A 179 6.61 -4.78 31.34
CA ASN A 179 7.39 -4.87 32.57
C ASN A 179 7.63 -3.49 33.21
N LEU A 180 7.94 -2.47 32.39
CA LEU A 180 8.11 -1.09 32.86
C LEU A 180 6.83 -0.53 33.50
N ALA A 181 5.67 -0.82 32.89
CA ALA A 181 4.36 -0.42 33.41
C ALA A 181 3.89 -1.28 34.59
N GLY A 182 4.67 -2.27 35.01
CA GLY A 182 4.32 -3.16 36.11
C GLY A 182 3.17 -4.09 35.79
N TYR A 183 3.16 -4.65 34.60
CA TYR A 183 2.15 -5.60 34.15
C TYR A 183 2.04 -6.80 35.07
N GLN A 184 0.81 -7.14 35.40
CA GLN A 184 0.48 -8.29 36.23
C GLN A 184 -0.34 -9.30 35.40
N PRO A 185 0.33 -10.37 34.95
CA PRO A 185 -0.35 -11.44 34.22
C PRO A 185 -1.56 -11.97 34.95
N GLN A 186 -2.69 -12.09 34.29
CA GLN A 186 -3.95 -12.60 34.86
C GLN A 186 -4.45 -13.84 34.11
N LYS A 187 -5.38 -14.55 34.72
CA LYS A 187 -6.03 -15.70 34.06
C LYS A 187 -6.81 -15.19 32.83
N ARG A 188 -6.59 -15.76 31.65
CA ARG A 188 -7.10 -15.33 30.35
C ARG A 188 -6.55 -13.98 29.89
N GLU A 189 -5.27 -13.80 30.03
CA GLU A 189 -4.57 -12.59 29.60
C GLU A 189 -4.78 -12.27 28.14
N ARG A 190 -4.98 -10.98 27.88
CA ARG A 190 -4.94 -10.41 26.55
C ARG A 190 -4.14 -9.11 26.59
N VAL A 191 -3.14 -9.03 25.75
CA VAL A 191 -2.51 -7.75 25.42
C VAL A 191 -3.04 -7.33 24.07
N ILE A 192 -3.69 -6.18 24.02
CA ILE A 192 -4.29 -5.65 22.81
C ILE A 192 -3.39 -4.52 22.30
N MET A 193 -2.94 -4.60 21.05
CA MET A 193 -2.29 -3.50 20.37
C MET A 193 -3.35 -2.62 19.75
N GLY A 194 -3.46 -1.38 20.22
CA GLY A 194 -4.55 -0.46 19.93
C GLY A 194 -5.61 -0.42 21.04
N GLY A 195 -6.78 0.15 20.74
CA GLY A 195 -7.87 0.23 21.70
C GLY A 195 -8.85 -0.97 21.64
N PRO A 196 -9.90 -0.95 22.44
CA PRO A 196 -10.84 -2.07 22.55
C PRO A 196 -11.72 -2.26 21.29
N MET A 197 -11.89 -1.21 20.46
CA MET A 197 -12.78 -1.23 19.31
C MET A 197 -12.08 -1.68 18.02
N MET A 198 -10.90 -1.14 17.73
CA MET A 198 -10.16 -1.41 16.48
C MET A 198 -8.88 -2.20 16.69
N GLY A 199 -8.39 -2.34 17.92
CA GLY A 199 -7.19 -3.09 18.26
C GLY A 199 -7.32 -4.59 18.00
N PHE A 200 -6.21 -5.29 18.16
CA PHE A 200 -6.16 -6.74 18.02
C PHE A 200 -5.32 -7.36 19.14
N ALA A 201 -5.75 -8.52 19.63
CA ALA A 201 -5.01 -9.24 20.64
C ALA A 201 -3.68 -9.78 20.08
N LEU A 202 -2.59 -9.55 20.79
CA LEU A 202 -1.29 -10.06 20.42
C LEU A 202 -1.20 -11.58 20.70
N PRO A 203 -0.64 -12.39 19.81
CA PRO A 203 -0.44 -13.81 20.04
C PRO A 203 0.65 -14.08 21.09
N HIS A 204 1.61 -13.18 21.23
CA HIS A 204 2.68 -13.18 22.23
C HIS A 204 3.23 -11.75 22.39
N THR A 205 4.01 -11.50 23.45
CA THR A 205 4.50 -10.17 23.80
C THR A 205 5.93 -9.87 23.32
N ASP A 206 6.58 -10.80 22.64
CA ASP A 206 7.93 -10.61 22.07
C ASP A 206 7.92 -9.86 20.73
N LEU A 207 6.77 -9.26 20.38
CA LEU A 207 6.61 -8.45 19.19
C LEU A 207 7.17 -7.03 19.42
N PRO A 208 7.75 -6.41 18.39
CA PRO A 208 8.25 -5.04 18.50
C PRO A 208 7.11 -4.00 18.39
N VAL A 209 7.29 -2.87 19.05
CA VAL A 209 6.53 -1.64 18.76
C VAL A 209 6.84 -1.20 17.34
N ILE A 210 5.80 -0.89 16.59
CA ILE A 210 5.90 -0.39 15.22
C ILE A 210 5.37 1.06 15.13
N LYS A 211 5.58 1.72 14.01
CA LYS A 211 5.21 3.14 13.86
C LYS A 211 3.71 3.43 14.04
N THR A 212 2.84 2.44 13.92
CA THR A 212 1.39 2.56 14.12
C THR A 212 0.93 2.16 15.52
N THR A 213 1.82 1.69 16.38
CA THR A 213 1.51 1.34 17.76
C THR A 213 1.29 2.61 18.56
N ASN A 214 0.04 2.90 18.92
CA ASN A 214 -0.36 4.06 19.74
C ASN A 214 -0.85 3.66 21.14
N CYS A 215 -1.16 2.37 21.34
CA CYS A 215 -1.64 1.87 22.62
C CYS A 215 -1.30 0.39 22.80
N LEU A 216 -1.03 0.02 24.04
CA LEU A 216 -1.00 -1.35 24.54
C LEU A 216 -1.98 -1.42 25.70
N LEU A 217 -3.11 -2.07 25.45
CA LEU A 217 -4.19 -2.24 26.42
C LEU A 217 -4.12 -3.65 27.04
N THR A 218 -4.06 -3.71 28.35
CA THR A 218 -4.03 -4.95 29.15
C THR A 218 -5.30 -5.05 30.01
N PRO A 219 -6.45 -5.36 29.40
CA PRO A 219 -7.70 -5.36 30.12
C PRO A 219 -7.83 -6.61 30.99
N THR A 220 -8.44 -6.46 32.18
CA THR A 220 -8.94 -7.59 32.98
C THR A 220 -10.22 -8.16 32.39
N GLU A 221 -10.58 -9.38 32.79
CA GLU A 221 -11.86 -9.99 32.37
C GLU A 221 -13.08 -9.18 32.83
N LYS A 222 -12.98 -8.43 33.92
CA LYS A 222 -14.02 -7.53 34.43
C LYS A 222 -14.17 -6.30 33.54
N GLU A 223 -13.06 -5.76 33.07
CA GLU A 223 -12.99 -4.53 32.26
C GLU A 223 -13.43 -4.79 30.81
N LEU A 224 -13.01 -5.90 30.25
CA LEU A 224 -13.37 -6.32 28.90
C LEU A 224 -13.69 -7.83 28.87
N PRO A 225 -14.93 -8.22 29.18
CA PRO A 225 -15.35 -9.61 29.21
C PRO A 225 -15.10 -10.34 27.89
N THR A 226 -14.70 -11.61 27.97
CA THR A 226 -14.55 -12.45 26.79
C THR A 226 -15.87 -13.14 26.50
N ASN A 227 -16.48 -12.82 25.34
CA ASN A 227 -17.65 -13.54 24.86
C ASN A 227 -17.17 -14.74 24.03
N ASP A 228 -17.25 -15.93 24.60
CA ASP A 228 -16.72 -17.16 23.98
C ASP A 228 -17.52 -17.63 22.76
N PHE A 229 -18.80 -17.24 22.63
CA PHE A 229 -19.67 -17.75 21.58
C PHE A 229 -20.52 -16.65 20.91
N ALA A 230 -20.48 -16.63 19.58
CA ALA A 230 -21.42 -15.87 18.79
C ALA A 230 -22.74 -16.65 18.62
N MET A 231 -23.85 -16.01 18.90
CA MET A 231 -25.19 -16.57 18.69
C MET A 231 -25.70 -16.24 17.28
N ALA A 232 -26.81 -16.86 16.90
CA ALA A 232 -27.47 -16.56 15.64
C ALA A 232 -27.99 -15.10 15.61
N CYS A 233 -27.93 -14.47 14.43
CA CYS A 233 -28.44 -13.12 14.24
C CYS A 233 -29.96 -13.08 14.45
N ILE A 234 -30.44 -12.23 15.36
CA ILE A 234 -31.86 -12.03 15.67
C ILE A 234 -32.51 -10.92 14.84
N ARG A 235 -31.80 -10.30 13.89
CA ARG A 235 -32.28 -9.24 12.99
C ARG A 235 -32.80 -7.99 13.70
N CYS A 236 -32.20 -7.57 14.83
CA CYS A 236 -32.63 -6.43 15.62
C CYS A 236 -32.38 -5.05 14.95
N GLY A 237 -31.50 -4.95 13.95
CA GLY A 237 -31.21 -3.67 13.25
C GLY A 237 -30.17 -2.79 13.92
N MET A 238 -29.81 -2.98 15.19
CA MET A 238 -28.90 -2.11 15.95
C MET A 238 -27.56 -1.86 15.27
N CYS A 239 -27.06 -2.85 14.55
CA CYS A 239 -25.79 -2.72 13.82
C CYS A 239 -25.86 -1.71 12.66
N ALA A 240 -27.03 -1.55 12.03
CA ALA A 240 -27.23 -0.55 10.97
C ALA A 240 -27.33 0.86 11.58
N GLU A 241 -28.03 1.02 12.70
CA GLU A 241 -28.15 2.30 13.41
C GLU A 241 -26.79 2.80 13.93
N ALA A 242 -25.92 1.87 14.37
CA ALA A 242 -24.59 2.21 14.87
C ALA A 242 -23.55 2.45 13.76
N CYS A 243 -23.87 2.18 12.50
CA CYS A 243 -22.88 2.27 11.42
C CYS A 243 -22.62 3.72 11.00
N PRO A 244 -21.40 4.26 11.19
CA PRO A 244 -21.07 5.64 10.83
C PRO A 244 -20.97 5.89 9.31
N ALA A 245 -20.90 4.82 8.51
CA ALA A 245 -20.87 4.85 7.06
C ALA A 245 -22.23 4.46 6.45
N GLU A 246 -23.31 4.41 7.26
CA GLU A 246 -24.68 4.13 6.85
C GLU A 246 -24.82 2.84 6.01
N LEU A 247 -23.97 1.86 6.28
CA LEU A 247 -24.00 0.55 5.63
C LEU A 247 -25.09 -0.35 6.26
N LEU A 248 -25.29 -1.50 5.63
CA LEU A 248 -26.14 -2.56 6.15
C LEU A 248 -25.28 -3.74 6.67
N PRO A 249 -24.76 -3.68 7.92
CA PRO A 249 -23.82 -4.66 8.43
C PRO A 249 -24.38 -6.08 8.45
N GLN A 250 -25.68 -6.26 8.69
CA GLN A 250 -26.33 -7.56 8.65
C GLN A 250 -26.27 -8.18 7.25
N GLN A 251 -26.50 -7.41 6.19
CA GLN A 251 -26.42 -7.90 4.81
C GLN A 251 -24.98 -8.27 4.46
N LEU A 252 -24.05 -7.36 4.75
CA LEU A 252 -22.62 -7.60 4.55
C LEU A 252 -22.12 -8.85 5.29
N TYR A 253 -22.64 -9.12 6.50
CA TYR A 253 -22.32 -10.34 7.23
C TYR A 253 -22.74 -11.60 6.47
N TRP A 254 -23.98 -11.63 5.99
CA TRP A 254 -24.47 -12.81 5.27
C TRP A 254 -23.72 -13.05 3.97
N PHE A 255 -23.48 -12.01 3.20
CA PHE A 255 -22.71 -12.12 1.95
C PHE A 255 -21.25 -12.53 2.22
N SER A 256 -20.60 -11.96 3.21
CA SER A 256 -19.22 -12.32 3.59
C SER A 256 -19.14 -13.76 4.08
N LYS A 257 -20.10 -14.21 4.91
CA LYS A 257 -20.16 -15.58 5.42
C LYS A 257 -20.47 -16.59 4.31
N GLY A 258 -21.34 -16.24 3.36
CA GLY A 258 -21.70 -17.05 2.21
C GLY A 258 -20.67 -16.98 1.07
N GLN A 259 -19.61 -16.19 1.20
CA GLN A 259 -18.61 -15.92 0.16
C GLN A 259 -19.22 -15.37 -1.14
N GLU A 260 -20.33 -14.65 -1.02
CA GLU A 260 -21.00 -13.96 -2.12
C GLU A 260 -20.35 -12.56 -2.30
N PHE A 261 -19.09 -12.54 -2.70
CA PHE A 261 -18.26 -11.34 -2.69
C PHE A 261 -18.77 -10.23 -3.61
N ASP A 262 -19.30 -10.57 -4.78
CA ASP A 262 -19.90 -9.60 -5.71
C ASP A 262 -21.06 -8.84 -5.04
N LYS A 263 -21.92 -9.53 -4.27
CA LYS A 263 -23.01 -8.89 -3.54
C LYS A 263 -22.49 -8.03 -2.40
N ALA A 264 -21.43 -8.48 -1.72
CA ALA A 264 -20.80 -7.68 -0.67
C ALA A 264 -20.24 -6.35 -1.23
N GLU A 265 -19.64 -6.38 -2.41
CA GLU A 265 -19.17 -5.18 -3.10
C GLU A 265 -20.32 -4.26 -3.54
N GLN A 266 -21.38 -4.81 -4.10
CA GLN A 266 -22.59 -4.06 -4.47
C GLN A 266 -23.24 -3.37 -3.27
N HIS A 267 -23.01 -3.87 -2.05
CA HIS A 267 -23.46 -3.27 -0.78
C HIS A 267 -22.37 -2.43 -0.12
N ASN A 268 -21.41 -1.93 -0.91
CA ASN A 268 -20.38 -1.00 -0.50
C ASN A 268 -19.48 -1.52 0.66
N LEU A 269 -19.12 -2.81 0.64
CA LEU A 269 -18.24 -3.40 1.65
C LEU A 269 -16.95 -2.59 1.86
N PHE A 270 -16.39 -1.99 0.80
CA PHE A 270 -15.15 -1.22 0.89
C PHE A 270 -15.29 0.15 1.56
N ASP A 271 -16.51 0.67 1.74
CA ASP A 271 -16.74 1.88 2.53
C ASP A 271 -16.80 1.60 4.04
N CYS A 272 -16.83 0.33 4.44
CA CYS A 272 -16.69 -0.05 5.84
C CYS A 272 -15.30 0.34 6.36
N ILE A 273 -15.26 1.20 7.40
CA ILE A 273 -14.01 1.66 8.04
C ILE A 273 -13.51 0.71 9.14
N GLU A 274 -14.17 -0.43 9.34
CA GLU A 274 -13.79 -1.48 10.30
C GLU A 274 -13.73 -0.99 11.77
N CYS A 275 -14.52 0.03 12.09
CA CYS A 275 -14.51 0.67 13.40
C CYS A 275 -15.04 -0.21 14.56
N GLY A 276 -15.72 -1.32 14.29
CA GLY A 276 -16.22 -2.22 15.34
C GLY A 276 -17.55 -1.83 15.98
N ALA A 277 -18.09 -0.62 15.73
CA ALA A 277 -19.32 -0.15 16.36
C ALA A 277 -20.51 -1.13 16.18
N CYS A 278 -20.66 -1.70 14.98
CA CYS A 278 -21.69 -2.70 14.70
C CYS A 278 -21.51 -4.01 15.49
N SER A 279 -20.28 -4.44 15.74
CA SER A 279 -19.97 -5.62 16.57
C SER A 279 -20.23 -5.34 18.04
N TYR A 280 -19.89 -4.13 18.50
CA TYR A 280 -20.07 -3.70 19.89
C TYR A 280 -21.54 -3.71 20.31
N VAL A 281 -22.43 -3.20 19.47
CA VAL A 281 -23.88 -3.15 19.75
C VAL A 281 -24.61 -4.47 19.46
N CYS A 282 -23.94 -5.49 18.95
CA CYS A 282 -24.59 -6.73 18.55
C CYS A 282 -24.92 -7.60 19.76
N PRO A 283 -26.22 -7.82 20.10
CA PRO A 283 -26.61 -8.66 21.24
C PRO A 283 -26.29 -10.14 21.04
N SER A 284 -26.04 -10.55 19.80
CA SER A 284 -25.59 -11.92 19.45
C SER A 284 -24.08 -12.07 19.44
N HIS A 285 -23.31 -11.06 19.79
CA HIS A 285 -21.85 -11.05 19.84
C HIS A 285 -21.17 -11.55 18.55
N ILE A 286 -21.78 -11.27 17.40
CA ILE A 286 -21.22 -11.68 16.10
C ILE A 286 -19.99 -10.81 15.77
N PRO A 287 -18.85 -11.40 15.47
CA PRO A 287 -17.64 -10.66 15.12
C PRO A 287 -17.69 -10.11 13.68
N LEU A 288 -18.62 -9.20 13.43
CA LEU A 288 -18.99 -8.69 12.10
C LEU A 288 -17.78 -8.18 11.33
N VAL A 289 -16.92 -7.40 11.99
CA VAL A 289 -15.73 -6.81 11.34
C VAL A 289 -14.74 -7.88 10.85
N GLN A 290 -14.62 -9.01 11.54
CA GLN A 290 -13.73 -10.09 11.09
C GLN A 290 -14.21 -10.71 9.78
N TYR A 291 -15.53 -10.86 9.61
CA TYR A 291 -16.10 -11.30 8.33
C TYR A 291 -15.84 -10.30 7.20
N TYR A 292 -15.92 -8.99 7.49
CA TYR A 292 -15.64 -7.96 6.48
C TYR A 292 -14.16 -7.91 6.11
N ARG A 293 -13.26 -8.04 7.07
CA ARG A 293 -11.81 -8.15 6.82
C ARG A 293 -11.49 -9.37 5.95
N PHE A 294 -12.09 -10.51 6.28
CA PHE A 294 -11.95 -11.72 5.47
C PHE A 294 -12.42 -11.49 4.03
N ALA A 295 -13.65 -10.99 3.84
CA ALA A 295 -14.20 -10.76 2.51
C ALA A 295 -13.38 -9.74 1.71
N LYS A 296 -12.98 -8.62 2.31
CA LYS A 296 -12.10 -7.63 1.68
C LYS A 296 -10.74 -8.22 1.29
N GLY A 297 -10.19 -9.08 2.14
CA GLY A 297 -8.93 -9.79 1.87
C GLY A 297 -9.06 -10.70 0.64
N ALA A 298 -10.08 -11.56 0.64
CA ALA A 298 -10.36 -12.49 -0.46
C ALA A 298 -10.58 -11.76 -1.81
N ILE A 299 -11.39 -10.69 -1.81
CA ILE A 299 -11.65 -9.88 -3.01
C ILE A 299 -10.35 -9.23 -3.54
N ARG A 300 -9.51 -8.69 -2.65
CA ARG A 300 -8.22 -8.12 -3.07
C ARG A 300 -7.28 -9.15 -3.67
N GLU A 301 -7.19 -10.32 -3.05
CA GLU A 301 -6.36 -11.42 -3.53
C GLU A 301 -6.83 -11.90 -4.92
N GLU A 302 -8.13 -12.06 -5.11
CA GLU A 302 -8.72 -12.44 -6.40
C GLU A 302 -8.43 -11.39 -7.48
N ARG A 303 -8.61 -10.09 -7.18
CA ARG A 303 -8.28 -8.99 -8.09
C ARG A 303 -6.80 -8.96 -8.47
N GLU A 304 -5.92 -9.17 -7.50
CA GLU A 304 -4.48 -9.25 -7.77
C GLU A 304 -4.10 -10.45 -8.63
N ALA A 305 -4.69 -11.62 -8.36
CA ALA A 305 -4.49 -12.83 -9.15
C ALA A 305 -4.97 -12.61 -10.59
N HIS A 306 -6.17 -12.04 -10.77
CA HIS A 306 -6.70 -11.68 -12.08
C HIS A 306 -5.80 -10.70 -12.82
N ALA A 307 -5.37 -9.62 -12.17
CA ALA A 307 -4.48 -8.62 -12.77
C ALA A 307 -3.12 -9.22 -13.18
N LYS A 308 -2.56 -10.13 -12.36
CA LYS A 308 -1.33 -10.87 -12.70
C LYS A 308 -1.53 -11.77 -13.91
N SER A 309 -2.66 -12.50 -13.97
CA SER A 309 -3.02 -13.37 -15.08
C SER A 309 -3.17 -12.57 -16.38
N GLU A 310 -3.93 -11.47 -16.36
CA GLU A 310 -4.12 -10.59 -17.51
C GLU A 310 -2.78 -10.01 -18.02
N LYS A 311 -1.94 -9.56 -17.11
CA LYS A 311 -0.60 -9.05 -17.47
C LYS A 311 0.28 -10.13 -18.09
N ALA A 312 0.18 -11.37 -17.59
CA ALA A 312 0.90 -12.51 -18.17
C ALA A 312 0.37 -12.86 -19.56
N ARG A 313 -0.96 -12.85 -19.77
CA ARG A 313 -1.62 -13.05 -21.05
C ARG A 313 -1.15 -12.03 -22.09
N LEU A 314 -1.24 -10.73 -21.75
CA LEU A 314 -0.80 -9.66 -22.65
C LEU A 314 0.67 -9.78 -23.03
N ARG A 315 1.56 -10.07 -22.09
CA ARG A 315 2.98 -10.31 -22.37
C ARG A 315 3.22 -11.49 -23.30
N TYR A 316 2.43 -12.54 -23.13
CA TYR A 316 2.51 -13.72 -24.00
C TYR A 316 2.07 -13.40 -25.43
N GLU A 317 0.94 -12.70 -25.58
CA GLU A 317 0.40 -12.25 -26.88
C GLU A 317 1.39 -11.30 -27.59
N GLU A 318 1.96 -10.33 -26.88
CA GLU A 318 3.00 -9.44 -27.44
C GLU A 318 4.25 -10.23 -27.89
N ARG A 319 4.65 -11.23 -27.12
CA ARG A 319 5.80 -12.08 -27.48
C ARG A 319 5.51 -12.91 -28.73
N LEU A 320 4.32 -13.47 -28.87
CA LEU A 320 3.89 -14.17 -30.06
C LEU A 320 3.87 -13.26 -31.28
N ALA A 321 3.22 -12.11 -31.17
CA ALA A 321 3.14 -11.13 -32.27
C ALA A 321 4.53 -10.59 -32.70
N ARG A 322 5.46 -10.45 -31.74
CA ARG A 322 6.84 -10.11 -32.07
C ARG A 322 7.55 -11.23 -32.82
N LYS A 323 7.38 -12.48 -32.36
CA LYS A 323 7.99 -13.64 -33.02
C LYS A 323 7.44 -13.83 -34.44
N GLU A 324 6.14 -13.69 -34.64
CA GLU A 324 5.52 -13.75 -35.97
C GLU A 324 6.07 -12.67 -36.91
N ARG A 325 6.23 -11.44 -36.42
CA ARG A 325 6.86 -10.34 -37.20
C ARG A 325 8.31 -10.66 -37.57
N GLU A 326 9.10 -11.16 -36.63
CA GLU A 326 10.49 -11.55 -36.88
C GLU A 326 10.59 -12.70 -37.88
N ASP A 327 9.69 -13.66 -37.80
CA ASP A 327 9.67 -14.82 -38.71
C ASP A 327 9.20 -14.41 -40.12
N ALA A 328 8.21 -13.52 -40.23
CA ALA A 328 7.77 -12.93 -41.49
C ALA A 328 8.92 -12.11 -42.15
N GLU A 329 9.61 -11.28 -41.39
CA GLU A 329 10.75 -10.51 -41.88
C GLU A 329 11.90 -11.42 -42.34
N LYS A 330 12.19 -12.50 -41.60
CA LYS A 330 13.19 -13.47 -42.01
C LYS A 330 12.81 -14.17 -43.32
N GLU A 331 11.54 -14.49 -43.49
CA GLU A 331 11.02 -15.12 -44.70
C GLU A 331 11.11 -14.17 -45.90
N GLU A 332 10.73 -12.91 -45.73
CA GLU A 332 10.89 -11.88 -46.75
C GLU A 332 12.34 -11.69 -47.15
N ARG A 333 13.25 -11.60 -46.19
CA ARG A 333 14.69 -11.51 -46.45
C ARG A 333 15.25 -12.75 -47.19
N ARG A 334 14.69 -13.95 -46.87
CA ARG A 334 15.02 -15.19 -47.56
C ARG A 334 14.54 -15.16 -49.02
N LYS A 335 13.31 -14.73 -49.24
CA LYS A 335 12.72 -14.56 -50.58
C LYS A 335 13.48 -13.53 -51.42
N ALA A 336 13.83 -12.39 -50.83
CA ALA A 336 14.59 -11.34 -51.47
C ALA A 336 16.03 -11.82 -51.87
N ARG A 337 16.69 -12.56 -50.97
CA ARG A 337 18.00 -13.16 -51.29
C ARG A 337 17.93 -14.22 -52.38
N ALA A 338 16.89 -15.06 -52.40
CA ALA A 338 16.66 -16.05 -53.46
C ALA A 338 16.43 -15.37 -54.81
N ALA A 339 15.56 -14.33 -54.83
CA ALA A 339 15.30 -13.55 -56.04
C ALA A 339 16.54 -12.83 -56.57
N ALA A 340 17.38 -12.25 -55.66
CA ALA A 340 18.60 -11.61 -56.04
C ALA A 340 19.64 -12.63 -56.61
N ALA A 341 19.72 -13.83 -56.02
CA ALA A 341 20.59 -14.89 -56.49
C ALA A 341 20.14 -15.41 -57.88
N GLU A 342 18.83 -15.52 -58.11
CA GLU A 342 18.27 -15.91 -59.41
C GLU A 342 18.51 -14.83 -60.49
N ALA A 343 18.35 -13.56 -60.15
CA ALA A 343 18.67 -12.43 -61.03
C ALA A 343 20.17 -12.43 -61.42
N ALA A 344 21.08 -12.60 -60.41
CA ALA A 344 22.51 -12.69 -60.65
C ALA A 344 22.90 -13.91 -61.51
N GLN A 345 22.16 -15.05 -61.39
CA GLN A 345 22.40 -16.20 -62.30
C GLN A 345 21.90 -15.95 -63.69
N LYS A 346 20.79 -15.22 -63.87
CA LYS A 346 20.29 -14.81 -65.20
C LYS A 346 21.26 -13.85 -65.90
N GLU A 347 21.80 -12.87 -65.17
CA GLU A 347 22.83 -11.96 -65.67
C GLU A 347 24.11 -12.70 -66.09
N LYS A 348 24.60 -13.63 -65.23
CA LYS A 348 25.76 -14.47 -65.57
C LYS A 348 25.52 -15.35 -66.80
N LYS A 349 24.32 -15.91 -67.01
CA LYS A 349 23.95 -16.67 -68.19
C LYS A 349 23.84 -15.77 -69.44
N ALA A 350 23.32 -14.56 -69.30
CA ALA A 350 23.25 -13.59 -70.39
C ALA A 350 24.66 -13.14 -70.81
N ALA A 351 25.55 -12.83 -69.86
CA ALA A 351 26.95 -12.47 -70.12
C ALA A 351 27.76 -13.62 -70.75
N ALA A 352 27.46 -14.88 -70.41
CA ALA A 352 28.08 -16.06 -71.03
C ALA A 352 27.58 -16.35 -72.45
N ALA A 353 26.36 -15.93 -72.77
CA ALA A 353 25.79 -16.06 -74.13
C ALA A 353 26.37 -15.00 -75.13
N ASP A 354 26.83 -13.85 -74.59
CA ASP A 354 27.44 -12.79 -75.45
C ASP A 354 28.95 -12.99 -75.71
N SER A 355 29.57 -13.98 -75.03
CA SER A 355 30.99 -14.28 -75.17
C SER A 355 31.33 -15.45 -76.13
N THR A 356 30.34 -15.94 -76.92
CA THR A 356 30.57 -17.03 -77.87
C THR A 356 30.71 -16.53 -79.32
N ALA A 357 31.64 -15.56 -79.56
CA ALA A 357 32.04 -15.17 -80.91
C ALA A 357 33.50 -14.74 -80.93
N ALA A 358 34.43 -15.71 -80.95
CA ALA A 358 35.70 -15.71 -81.66
C ALA A 358 36.53 -16.94 -81.27
N PRO A 359 37.23 -17.55 -82.21
CA PRO A 359 37.87 -18.85 -82.05
C PRO A 359 39.39 -18.77 -81.74
N GLY A 360 39.85 -19.74 -81.03
CA GLY A 360 41.25 -20.18 -81.25
C GLY A 360 42.23 -20.15 -80.08
N VAL A 361 42.76 -21.35 -79.86
CA VAL A 361 44.10 -21.73 -79.37
C VAL A 361 44.15 -22.29 -77.95
N SER A 362 44.53 -23.56 -77.98
CA SER A 362 44.96 -24.50 -76.94
C SER A 362 45.89 -23.97 -75.85
N GLY A 363 45.70 -24.51 -74.60
CA GLY A 363 46.70 -24.41 -73.54
C GLY A 363 46.19 -25.14 -72.30
N ASN A 364 46.73 -26.33 -72.08
CA ASN A 364 46.56 -27.25 -70.97
C ASN A 364 46.99 -26.62 -69.62
N SER A 365 46.18 -26.57 -68.63
CA SER A 365 46.56 -26.61 -67.21
C SER A 365 45.35 -26.99 -66.30
N ALA A 366 45.20 -28.28 -66.15
CA ALA A 366 44.42 -28.87 -65.07
C ALA A 366 45.24 -28.83 -63.77
N GLY A 367 44.77 -28.22 -62.67
CA GLY A 367 45.47 -28.45 -61.42
C GLY A 367 45.28 -27.41 -60.28
N SER A 368 44.43 -26.39 -60.40
CA SER A 368 44.35 -25.36 -59.31
C SER A 368 42.95 -25.14 -58.66
N ALA A 369 41.91 -25.55 -59.32
CA ALA A 369 40.51 -25.24 -58.81
C ALA A 369 40.06 -26.18 -57.68
N GLY A 370 40.61 -27.38 -57.55
CA GLY A 370 40.20 -28.32 -56.49
C GLY A 370 40.70 -27.98 -55.09
N ASN A 371 41.83 -27.32 -54.99
CA ASN A 371 42.42 -27.01 -53.69
C ASN A 371 41.80 -25.78 -53.01
N GLU A 372 41.39 -24.79 -53.74
CA GLU A 372 40.71 -23.62 -53.17
C GLU A 372 39.26 -23.95 -52.65
N GLU A 373 38.60 -24.85 -53.30
CA GLU A 373 37.25 -25.28 -52.90
C GLU A 373 37.30 -26.18 -51.66
N LEU A 374 38.34 -27.04 -51.56
CA LEU A 374 38.65 -27.85 -50.38
C LEU A 374 39.01 -26.97 -49.17
N GLU A 375 39.83 -25.93 -49.36
CA GLU A 375 40.22 -24.98 -48.32
C GLU A 375 39.03 -24.13 -47.83
N LYS A 376 38.11 -23.73 -48.71
CA LYS A 376 36.86 -23.04 -48.36
C LYS A 376 35.89 -23.95 -47.61
N LEU A 377 35.80 -25.22 -47.94
CA LEU A 377 34.98 -26.22 -47.22
C LEU A 377 35.59 -26.53 -45.85
N GLN A 378 36.91 -26.64 -45.76
CA GLN A 378 37.63 -26.85 -44.49
C GLN A 378 37.37 -25.67 -43.52
N LYS A 379 37.50 -24.42 -43.96
CA LYS A 379 37.23 -23.22 -43.16
C LYS A 379 35.77 -23.13 -42.71
N LYS A 380 34.83 -23.61 -43.52
CA LYS A 380 33.39 -23.68 -43.11
C LYS A 380 33.16 -24.77 -42.08
N LEU A 381 33.85 -25.90 -42.18
CA LEU A 381 33.75 -27.01 -41.21
C LEU A 381 34.29 -26.57 -39.82
N ASP A 382 35.45 -25.91 -39.81
CA ASP A 382 36.09 -25.41 -38.60
C ASP A 382 35.24 -24.33 -37.91
N ALA A 383 34.63 -23.44 -38.69
CA ALA A 383 33.71 -22.43 -38.17
C ALA A 383 32.45 -23.06 -37.58
N ALA A 384 31.89 -24.11 -38.19
CA ALA A 384 30.73 -24.85 -37.71
C ALA A 384 31.05 -25.65 -36.43
N GLN A 385 32.22 -26.24 -36.34
CA GLN A 385 32.69 -26.95 -35.15
C GLN A 385 32.90 -25.99 -33.98
N THR A 386 33.50 -24.81 -34.22
CA THR A 386 33.65 -23.76 -33.19
C THR A 386 32.31 -23.23 -32.68
N ALA A 387 31.34 -23.04 -33.57
CA ALA A 387 29.98 -22.64 -33.19
C ALA A 387 29.26 -23.71 -32.35
N LYS A 388 29.45 -24.99 -32.67
CA LYS A 388 28.90 -26.12 -31.90
C LYS A 388 29.49 -26.19 -30.49
N VAL A 389 30.81 -26.02 -30.33
CA VAL A 389 31.47 -25.98 -29.02
C VAL A 389 30.93 -24.82 -28.17
N LYS A 390 30.84 -23.59 -28.71
CA LYS A 390 30.30 -22.44 -28.00
C LYS A 390 28.86 -22.60 -27.60
N THR A 391 28.06 -23.33 -28.39
CA THR A 391 26.66 -23.60 -28.07
C THR A 391 26.54 -24.64 -26.97
N GLN A 392 27.41 -25.64 -26.98
CA GLN A 392 27.50 -26.67 -25.94
C GLN A 392 27.93 -26.06 -24.59
N GLU A 393 28.94 -25.20 -24.58
CA GLU A 393 29.42 -24.49 -23.39
C GLU A 393 28.28 -23.62 -22.78
N LYS A 394 27.47 -22.95 -23.60
CA LYS A 394 26.32 -22.20 -23.14
C LYS A 394 25.20 -23.09 -22.55
N LEU A 395 25.01 -24.26 -23.11
CA LEU A 395 24.03 -25.24 -22.64
C LEU A 395 24.45 -25.82 -21.28
N ASP A 396 25.75 -26.11 -21.16
CA ASP A 396 26.33 -26.67 -19.94
C ASP A 396 26.36 -25.61 -18.80
N ALA A 397 26.60 -24.33 -19.14
CA ALA A 397 26.48 -23.20 -18.16
C ALA A 397 25.06 -23.03 -17.65
N VAL A 398 24.02 -23.15 -18.50
CA VAL A 398 22.62 -23.07 -18.07
C VAL A 398 22.20 -24.26 -17.20
N ARG A 399 22.81 -25.44 -17.41
CA ARG A 399 22.56 -26.63 -16.59
C ARG A 399 23.25 -26.65 -15.24
N ALA A 400 24.26 -25.78 -15.06
CA ALA A 400 24.96 -25.63 -13.78
C ALA A 400 24.32 -24.61 -12.84
N ASP A 401 23.40 -23.80 -13.36
CA ASP A 401 22.64 -22.76 -12.60
C ASP A 401 21.23 -23.23 -12.17
N ASP A 402 20.83 -24.46 -12.52
CA ASP A 402 19.65 -25.17 -12.01
C ASP A 402 20.07 -26.21 -10.94
#